data_4522d27f1e7562b6b9047386f769bbf7
#
_entry.id   4522d27f1e7562b6b9047386f769bbf7
#
_cell.length_a   1.000
_cell.length_b   1.000
_cell.length_c   1.000
_cell.angle_alpha   90.00
_cell.angle_beta   90.00
_cell.angle_gamma   90.00
#
_symmetry.space_group_name_H-M   'P 1'
#
loop_
_entity.id
_entity.type
_entity.pdbx_description
1 polymer ?
#
loop_
_entity_poly.entity_id
_entity_poly.type
_entity_poly.pdbx_seq_one_letter_code
_entity_poly.pdbx_strand_id
1 'polypeptide(L)'
;MVKNIIGILAAAVALLFCAKASAQDKGYDVFNPIAKYISQGEAEKLSAWFSDNLEVTIFSNSNESSRNQAKQIMKSFFKSYTPRSFDINHKAGRANMKYALGTLNAGGEMFTVTIFVNYDETEYKIQHLKIERMD
;
A
#
# COMPACT_ATOMS: atom_id res chain seq x y z
N MET A 1 -15.50 13.26 -49.69
CA MET A 1 -14.81 14.21 -48.84
C MET A 1 -15.23 14.14 -47.40
N VAL A 2 -16.47 14.36 -47.17
CA VAL A 2 -16.97 14.30 -45.79
C VAL A 2 -16.77 12.93 -45.17
N LYS A 3 -16.88 11.90 -45.96
CA LYS A 3 -16.70 10.54 -45.48
C LYS A 3 -15.32 10.30 -44.89
N ASN A 4 -14.32 10.85 -45.52
CA ASN A 4 -12.96 10.65 -45.06
C ASN A 4 -12.73 11.28 -43.70
N ILE A 5 -13.31 12.44 -43.49
CA ILE A 5 -13.18 13.15 -42.24
C ILE A 5 -13.80 12.36 -41.11
N ILE A 6 -14.94 11.77 -41.35
CA ILE A 6 -15.62 10.98 -40.34
C ILE A 6 -14.78 9.77 -39.95
N GLY A 7 -14.16 9.11 -40.89
CA GLY A 7 -13.31 7.98 -40.61
C GLY A 7 -12.12 8.34 -39.75
N ILE A 8 -11.54 9.48 -40.02
CA ILE A 8 -10.40 9.93 -39.26
C ILE A 8 -10.76 10.18 -37.80
N LEU A 9 -11.90 10.79 -37.57
CA LEU A 9 -12.36 11.08 -36.24
C LEU A 9 -12.60 9.82 -35.43
N ALA A 10 -13.18 8.83 -36.05
CA ALA A 10 -13.44 7.57 -35.38
C ALA A 10 -12.13 6.91 -34.93
N ALA A 11 -11.13 6.96 -35.78
CA ALA A 11 -9.85 6.37 -35.42
C ALA A 11 -9.20 7.09 -34.23
N ALA A 12 -9.29 8.41 -34.22
CA ALA A 12 -8.72 9.19 -33.14
C ALA A 12 -9.37 8.85 -31.80
N VAL A 13 -10.67 8.69 -31.80
CA VAL A 13 -11.39 8.36 -30.59
C VAL A 13 -10.96 7.02 -30.06
N ALA A 14 -10.78 6.04 -30.90
CA ALA A 14 -10.37 4.72 -30.50
C ALA A 14 -9.00 4.73 -29.82
N LEU A 15 -8.08 5.52 -30.35
CA LEU A 15 -6.74 5.60 -29.78
C LEU A 15 -6.77 6.21 -28.39
N LEU A 16 -7.56 7.22 -28.20
CA LEU A 16 -7.66 7.85 -26.88
C LEU A 16 -8.21 6.87 -25.85
N PHE A 17 -9.17 6.09 -26.25
CA PHE A 17 -9.77 5.13 -25.37
C PHE A 17 -8.75 4.09 -24.88
N CYS A 18 -7.94 3.57 -25.77
CA CYS A 18 -6.93 2.60 -25.40
C CYS A 18 -5.89 3.19 -24.48
N ALA A 19 -5.49 4.42 -24.70
CA ALA A 19 -4.50 5.08 -23.87
C ALA A 19 -4.99 5.20 -22.41
N LYS A 20 -6.25 5.52 -22.23
CA LYS A 20 -6.80 5.65 -20.90
C LYS A 20 -6.77 4.34 -20.14
N ALA A 21 -7.16 3.27 -20.77
CA ALA A 21 -7.17 1.97 -20.12
C ALA A 21 -5.78 1.58 -19.61
N SER A 22 -4.78 1.78 -20.44
CA SER A 22 -3.42 1.48 -20.05
C SER A 22 -2.96 2.31 -18.86
N ALA A 23 -3.28 3.58 -18.88
CA ALA A 23 -2.87 4.49 -17.81
C ALA A 23 -3.47 4.09 -16.48
N GLN A 24 -4.71 3.67 -16.48
CA GLN A 24 -5.37 3.27 -15.25
C GLN A 24 -4.72 2.04 -14.61
N ASP A 25 -4.39 1.05 -15.42
CA ASP A 25 -3.76 -0.16 -14.91
C ASP A 25 -2.42 0.14 -14.27
N LYS A 26 -1.65 1.02 -14.87
CA LYS A 26 -0.35 1.38 -14.33
C LYS A 26 -0.44 2.35 -13.16
N GLY A 27 -1.52 3.11 -13.09
CA GLY A 27 -1.67 4.14 -12.09
C GLY A 27 -2.02 3.63 -10.72
N TYR A 28 -2.53 2.41 -10.61
CA TYR A 28 -2.94 1.90 -9.32
C TYR A 28 -1.73 1.46 -8.50
N ASP A 29 -1.64 1.97 -7.29
CA ASP A 29 -0.56 1.64 -6.37
C ASP A 29 -1.19 1.29 -5.02
N VAL A 30 -1.10 0.02 -4.64
CA VAL A 30 -1.67 -0.46 -3.40
C VAL A 30 -1.07 0.26 -2.19
N PHE A 31 0.17 0.72 -2.30
CA PHE A 31 0.83 1.39 -1.18
C PHE A 31 0.29 2.78 -0.89
N ASN A 32 -0.42 3.40 -1.82
CA ASN A 32 -0.99 4.72 -1.56
C ASN A 32 -2.01 4.70 -0.42
N PRO A 33 -3.05 3.86 -0.45
CA PRO A 33 -3.98 3.81 0.68
C PRO A 33 -3.33 3.27 1.95
N ILE A 34 -2.42 2.30 1.83
CA ILE A 34 -1.74 1.75 2.99
C ILE A 34 -0.93 2.83 3.69
N ALA A 35 -0.15 3.60 2.93
CA ALA A 35 0.66 4.68 3.49
C ALA A 35 -0.21 5.75 4.15
N LYS A 36 -1.35 6.05 3.53
CA LYS A 36 -2.28 7.03 4.08
C LYS A 36 -2.76 6.61 5.46
N TYR A 37 -3.16 5.35 5.62
CA TYR A 37 -3.69 4.88 6.88
C TYR A 37 -2.61 4.76 7.95
N ILE A 38 -1.38 4.42 7.55
CA ILE A 38 -0.26 4.42 8.49
C ILE A 38 0.03 5.83 8.97
N SER A 39 0.06 6.81 8.05
CA SER A 39 0.35 8.19 8.41
C SER A 39 -0.71 8.80 9.32
N GLN A 40 -1.93 8.30 9.25
CA GLN A 40 -3.03 8.79 10.07
C GLN A 40 -3.27 7.97 11.33
N GLY A 41 -2.54 6.84 11.48
CA GLY A 41 -2.74 5.98 12.63
C GLY A 41 -4.08 5.27 12.63
N GLU A 42 -4.64 5.01 11.45
CA GLU A 42 -5.95 4.39 11.31
C GLU A 42 -5.82 2.87 11.22
N ALA A 43 -5.64 2.24 12.39
CA ALA A 43 -5.43 0.80 12.43
C ALA A 43 -6.61 0.02 11.88
N GLU A 44 -7.82 0.51 12.11
CA GLU A 44 -9.04 -0.12 11.62
C GLU A 44 -9.04 -0.19 10.09
N LYS A 45 -8.80 0.94 9.45
CA LYS A 45 -8.79 1.02 7.98
C LYS A 45 -7.60 0.28 7.40
N LEU A 46 -6.47 0.37 8.07
CA LEU A 46 -5.27 -0.35 7.65
C LEU A 46 -5.51 -1.86 7.65
N SER A 47 -6.24 -2.35 8.64
CA SER A 47 -6.48 -3.79 8.78
C SER A 47 -7.28 -4.38 7.63
N ALA A 48 -8.02 -3.57 6.89
CA ALA A 48 -8.72 -4.04 5.71
C ALA A 48 -7.75 -4.55 4.65
N TRP A 49 -6.50 -4.09 4.71
CA TRP A 49 -5.45 -4.50 3.77
C TRP A 49 -4.65 -5.69 4.28
N PHE A 50 -4.92 -6.17 5.49
CA PHE A 50 -4.22 -7.32 6.05
C PHE A 50 -4.73 -8.62 5.46
N SER A 51 -3.81 -9.54 5.23
CA SER A 51 -4.18 -10.92 4.91
C SER A 51 -4.89 -11.54 6.11
N ASP A 52 -5.51 -12.69 5.91
CA ASP A 52 -6.18 -13.38 7.02
C ASP A 52 -5.18 -13.74 8.12
N ASN A 53 -3.99 -14.08 7.72
CA ASN A 53 -2.86 -14.32 8.62
C ASN A 53 -1.66 -13.57 8.07
N LEU A 54 -0.94 -12.90 8.96
CA LEU A 54 0.22 -12.12 8.54
C LEU A 54 1.20 -12.06 9.68
N GLU A 55 2.44 -11.73 9.33
CA GLU A 55 3.47 -11.53 10.34
C GLU A 55 3.57 -10.05 10.68
N VAL A 56 3.53 -9.72 11.96
CA VAL A 56 3.74 -8.35 12.43
C VAL A 56 4.98 -8.34 13.31
N THR A 57 5.96 -7.53 12.93
CA THR A 57 7.19 -7.40 13.68
C THR A 57 7.29 -5.97 14.20
N ILE A 58 7.23 -5.81 15.51
CA ILE A 58 7.41 -4.51 16.16
C ILE A 58 8.71 -4.59 16.95
N PHE A 59 9.67 -3.79 16.53
CA PHE A 59 11.04 -3.79 17.06
C PHE A 59 11.66 -5.16 16.85
N SER A 60 11.89 -5.92 17.90
CA SER A 60 12.47 -7.25 17.76
C SER A 60 11.48 -8.39 17.99
N ASN A 61 10.20 -8.04 18.18
CA ASN A 61 9.16 -9.04 18.44
C ASN A 61 8.36 -9.34 17.20
N SER A 62 8.43 -10.58 16.71
CA SER A 62 7.67 -11.04 15.56
C SER A 62 6.52 -11.93 16.02
N ASN A 63 5.34 -11.68 15.47
CA ASN A 63 4.15 -12.44 15.80
C ASN A 63 3.41 -12.83 14.52
N GLU A 64 3.13 -14.13 14.40
CA GLU A 64 2.17 -14.60 13.40
C GLU A 64 0.79 -14.27 13.95
N SER A 65 0.04 -13.49 13.23
CA SER A 65 -1.19 -12.93 13.76
C SER A 65 -2.35 -13.11 12.80
N SER A 66 -3.54 -13.25 13.35
CA SER A 66 -4.75 -13.12 12.55
C SER A 66 -4.92 -11.65 12.20
N ARG A 67 -5.81 -11.36 11.25
CA ARG A 67 -6.10 -9.98 10.87
C ARG A 67 -6.52 -9.16 12.08
N ASN A 68 -7.37 -9.73 12.93
CA ASN A 68 -7.85 -9.01 14.10
C ASN A 68 -6.76 -8.78 15.13
N GLN A 69 -5.91 -9.77 15.36
CA GLN A 69 -4.78 -9.61 16.28
C GLN A 69 -3.82 -8.54 15.76
N ALA A 70 -3.52 -8.58 14.47
CA ALA A 70 -2.63 -7.59 13.86
C ALA A 70 -3.22 -6.18 14.00
N LYS A 71 -4.53 -6.06 13.82
CA LYS A 71 -5.21 -4.79 14.01
C LYS A 71 -5.01 -4.27 15.43
N GLN A 72 -5.15 -5.14 16.42
CA GLN A 72 -4.97 -4.74 17.81
C GLN A 72 -3.53 -4.34 18.10
N ILE A 73 -2.56 -5.07 17.54
CA ILE A 73 -1.15 -4.73 17.69
C ILE A 73 -0.88 -3.33 17.12
N MET A 74 -1.40 -3.05 15.94
CA MET A 74 -1.18 -1.75 15.33
C MET A 74 -1.92 -0.63 16.06
N LYS A 75 -3.10 -0.93 16.59
CA LYS A 75 -3.86 0.02 17.37
C LYS A 75 -3.07 0.43 18.61
N SER A 76 -2.47 -0.55 19.27
CA SER A 76 -1.63 -0.32 20.44
C SER A 76 -0.39 0.47 20.09
N PHE A 77 0.26 0.14 18.96
CA PHE A 77 1.43 0.86 18.51
C PHE A 77 1.12 2.33 18.25
N PHE A 78 0.06 2.61 17.51
CA PHE A 78 -0.31 3.98 17.17
C PHE A 78 -0.75 4.78 18.39
N LYS A 79 -1.21 4.10 19.44
CA LYS A 79 -1.57 4.76 20.67
C LYS A 79 -0.31 5.20 21.42
N SER A 80 0.71 4.36 21.41
CA SER A 80 1.99 4.68 22.07
C SER A 80 2.83 5.65 21.24
N TYR A 81 2.74 5.56 19.91
CA TYR A 81 3.51 6.38 19.00
C TYR A 81 2.56 6.98 17.98
N THR A 82 2.05 8.15 18.29
CA THR A 82 1.08 8.82 17.41
C THR A 82 1.74 9.27 16.12
N PRO A 83 1.27 8.76 14.97
CA PRO A 83 1.89 9.11 13.69
C PRO A 83 1.73 10.58 13.35
N ARG A 84 2.76 11.14 12.74
CA ARG A 84 2.76 12.48 12.21
C ARG A 84 2.91 12.48 10.70
N SER A 85 3.77 11.59 10.20
CA SER A 85 3.99 11.48 8.76
C SER A 85 4.55 10.10 8.44
N PHE A 86 4.27 9.66 7.22
CA PHE A 86 4.85 8.43 6.71
C PHE A 86 5.17 8.63 5.23
N ASP A 87 6.43 8.42 4.87
CA ASP A 87 6.89 8.61 3.50
C ASP A 87 7.53 7.33 3.00
N ILE A 88 7.07 6.85 1.86
CA ILE A 88 7.66 5.68 1.23
C ILE A 88 8.89 6.12 0.45
N ASN A 89 10.02 5.49 0.73
CA ASN A 89 11.31 5.84 0.12
C ASN A 89 11.69 4.90 -1.01
N HIS A 90 11.20 3.67 -0.98
CA HIS A 90 11.60 2.65 -1.93
C HIS A 90 10.49 1.64 -2.12
N LYS A 91 10.25 1.25 -3.37
CA LYS A 91 9.29 0.21 -3.72
C LYS A 91 9.93 -0.72 -4.71
N ALA A 92 9.66 -2.02 -4.57
CA ALA A 92 10.18 -3.02 -5.49
C ALA A 92 9.26 -4.23 -5.47
N GLY A 93 9.53 -5.16 -6.37
CA GLY A 93 8.81 -6.41 -6.41
C GLY A 93 8.36 -6.79 -7.79
N ARG A 94 7.53 -7.83 -7.83
CA ARG A 94 7.03 -8.40 -9.08
C ARG A 94 5.52 -8.23 -9.11
N ALA A 95 4.90 -8.75 -10.17
CA ALA A 95 3.47 -8.58 -10.38
C ALA A 95 2.63 -9.08 -9.20
N ASN A 96 3.04 -10.19 -8.58
CA ASN A 96 2.23 -10.79 -7.51
C ASN A 96 2.81 -10.63 -6.12
N MET A 97 3.98 -10.03 -5.98
CA MET A 97 4.58 -9.78 -4.67
C MET A 97 5.36 -8.49 -4.71
N LYS A 98 5.03 -7.56 -3.83
CA LYS A 98 5.68 -6.24 -3.79
C LYS A 98 6.02 -5.87 -2.37
N TYR A 99 7.01 -4.99 -2.22
CA TYR A 99 7.29 -4.46 -0.90
C TYR A 99 7.63 -2.97 -1.00
N ALA A 100 7.47 -2.30 0.12
CA ALA A 100 7.81 -0.88 0.24
C ALA A 100 8.56 -0.66 1.54
N LEU A 101 9.50 0.26 1.49
CA LEU A 101 10.23 0.74 2.67
C LEU A 101 9.89 2.19 2.85
N GLY A 102 9.57 2.58 4.06
CA GLY A 102 9.23 3.95 4.35
C GLY A 102 9.75 4.40 5.69
N THR A 103 9.67 5.71 5.91
CA THR A 103 10.06 6.34 7.17
C THR A 103 8.82 6.86 7.86
N LEU A 104 8.61 6.40 9.08
CA LEU A 104 7.46 6.82 9.90
C LEU A 104 7.95 7.72 11.01
N ASN A 105 7.36 8.91 11.10
CA ASN A 105 7.59 9.83 12.21
C ASN A 105 6.39 9.69 13.13
N ALA A 106 6.61 9.14 14.33
CA ALA A 106 5.51 8.87 15.26
C ALA A 106 6.00 8.99 16.69
N GLY A 107 5.21 9.66 17.52
CA GLY A 107 5.54 9.81 18.92
C GLY A 107 6.87 10.49 19.19
N GLY A 108 7.33 11.32 18.27
CA GLY A 108 8.60 12.01 18.42
C GLY A 108 9.82 11.18 18.05
N GLU A 109 9.60 10.00 17.48
CA GLU A 109 10.68 9.11 17.05
C GLU A 109 10.53 8.75 15.58
N MET A 110 11.62 8.28 14.99
CA MET A 110 11.64 7.86 13.59
C MET A 110 11.76 6.35 13.50
N PHE A 111 10.99 5.77 12.61
CA PHE A 111 10.96 4.33 12.41
C PHE A 111 11.09 3.98 10.93
N THR A 112 11.72 2.84 10.66
CA THR A 112 11.69 2.25 9.32
C THR A 112 10.54 1.26 9.30
N VAL A 113 9.68 1.39 8.29
CA VAL A 113 8.54 0.47 8.12
C VAL A 113 8.73 -0.28 6.82
N THR A 114 8.65 -1.61 6.91
CA THR A 114 8.70 -2.48 5.74
C THR A 114 7.35 -3.15 5.57
N ILE A 115 6.80 -3.08 4.37
CA ILE A 115 5.47 -3.62 4.06
C ILE A 115 5.60 -4.59 2.90
N PHE A 116 5.24 -5.85 3.13
CA PHE A 116 5.19 -6.86 2.07
C PHE A 116 3.74 -7.16 1.74
N VAL A 117 3.39 -7.10 0.45
CA VAL A 117 2.05 -7.43 -0.02
C VAL A 117 2.14 -8.54 -1.05
N ASN A 118 1.14 -9.43 -1.04
CA ASN A 118 0.97 -10.47 -2.04
C ASN A 118 -0.38 -10.31 -2.71
N TYR A 119 -0.42 -10.65 -3.99
CA TYR A 119 -1.68 -10.67 -4.73
C TYR A 119 -2.31 -12.04 -4.54
N ASP A 120 -3.53 -12.08 -4.03
CA ASP A 120 -4.22 -13.32 -3.68
C ASP A 120 -5.38 -13.63 -4.62
N GLU A 121 -5.17 -13.47 -5.92
CA GLU A 121 -6.15 -13.73 -6.97
C GLU A 121 -7.07 -12.55 -7.25
N THR A 122 -7.40 -11.74 -6.25
CA THR A 122 -8.31 -10.61 -6.44
C THR A 122 -7.70 -9.28 -6.06
N GLU A 123 -6.85 -9.25 -5.05
CA GLU A 123 -6.28 -8.00 -4.57
C GLU A 123 -5.00 -8.24 -3.80
N TYR A 124 -4.25 -7.16 -3.58
CA TYR A 124 -3.05 -7.23 -2.76
C TYR A 124 -3.43 -7.17 -1.29
N LYS A 125 -2.77 -8.01 -0.49
CA LYS A 125 -2.95 -8.02 0.96
C LYS A 125 -1.59 -8.03 1.64
N ILE A 126 -1.52 -7.38 2.80
CA ILE A 126 -0.28 -7.31 3.56
C ILE A 126 0.00 -8.65 4.22
N GLN A 127 1.18 -9.21 3.92
CA GLN A 127 1.64 -10.48 4.48
C GLN A 127 2.63 -10.28 5.61
N HIS A 128 3.33 -9.15 5.61
CA HIS A 128 4.30 -8.86 6.65
C HIS A 128 4.39 -7.35 6.82
N LEU A 129 4.27 -6.90 8.04
CA LEU A 129 4.43 -5.49 8.42
C LEU A 129 5.49 -5.43 9.51
N LYS A 130 6.58 -4.73 9.23
CA LYS A 130 7.71 -4.66 10.15
C LYS A 130 8.05 -3.22 10.47
N ILE A 131 8.14 -2.91 11.75
CA ILE A 131 8.47 -1.57 12.22
C ILE A 131 9.71 -1.64 13.11
N GLU A 132 10.74 -0.88 12.77
CA GLU A 132 12.01 -0.86 13.49
C GLU A 132 12.42 0.57 13.82
N ARG A 133 13.09 0.75 14.92
CA ARG A 133 13.62 2.07 15.25
C ARG A 133 14.79 2.39 14.34
N MET A 134 14.88 3.65 13.96
CA MET A 134 16.02 4.15 13.20
C MET A 134 17.07 4.62 14.19
N ASP A 135 18.30 4.22 13.95
CA ASP A 135 19.43 4.62 14.81
C ASP A 135 20.07 5.91 14.33
#